data_3bcae547bd19960c369dac989ccfec2d
#
_entry.id   3bcae547bd19960c369dac989ccfec2d
#
_cell.length_a   1.000
_cell.length_b   1.000
_cell.length_c   1.000
_cell.angle_alpha   90.00
_cell.angle_beta   90.00
_cell.angle_gamma   90.00
#
_symmetry.space_group_name_H-M   'P 1'
#
loop_
_entity.id
_entity.type
_entity.pdbx_description
1 polymer ?
#
loop_
_entity_poly.entity_id
_entity_poly.type
_entity_poly.pdbx_seq_one_letter_code
_entity_poly.pdbx_strand_id
1 'polypeptide(L)'
;MRKYILGIDQGTTGVTAMLFDKNLAPISRGYCEIEQFYPQNGWVEHDPENIWVAVKNAVTEAMKNANASPADILAIGIDHEGESAMVWDKESGSPVYPAIVWQDKRTSARAEELEEEFGDLFRRKTALSPDSYFSATKIEWILKNAPTSRTCLAGNMDAWILYKMTGGKEHKTDASTASRTMLYNIESGMWDEEIFGIFGIDVGILPEIGDSARVFGISDPDAFLGISAPIGAMLCDQQAALLGQGCVRKGMLKTTYGTGCFMLMNTGDEPVYSQNGLVTTVAWQIGGKRTFALDGGVYDAGTAVQWLRDGLGIIDSASECAAFAMSVKDNGGVYFVPAFSGLGAPHHDPYARGMMIGLTRGTTRAHIVRAADEAMAYQVADLAKLMEKDTATPITLMRCDGGAVRDKFLMQFSADMLDIPIEIPDCTEATVRGAAFAAAVGIGMAKIEDAESLFEVKTRYTPAMTADGRTRLQNNWHRAVERAKE
;
A
#
# COMPACT_ATOMS: atom_id res chain seq x y z
N MET A 1 6.65 -9.78 33.13
CA MET A 1 6.89 -10.68 31.96
C MET A 1 6.39 -9.92 30.74
N ARG A 2 7.21 -9.70 29.69
CA ARG A 2 6.82 -9.00 28.47
C ARG A 2 5.56 -9.61 27.87
N LYS A 3 4.60 -8.78 27.42
CA LYS A 3 3.23 -9.23 27.10
C LYS A 3 2.79 -8.90 25.68
N TYR A 4 3.29 -7.79 25.10
CA TYR A 4 2.73 -7.20 23.91
C TYR A 4 3.73 -7.09 22.78
N ILE A 5 3.26 -7.29 21.56
CA ILE A 5 3.96 -6.89 20.33
C ILE A 5 3.38 -5.53 19.94
N LEU A 6 4.24 -4.56 19.69
CA LEU A 6 3.89 -3.23 19.22
C LEU A 6 4.00 -3.20 17.70
N GLY A 7 2.91 -2.97 17.00
CA GLY A 7 2.88 -2.62 15.59
C GLY A 7 2.79 -1.11 15.43
N ILE A 8 3.52 -0.56 14.47
CA ILE A 8 3.52 0.87 14.10
C ILE A 8 3.36 0.96 12.60
N ASP A 9 2.28 1.61 12.18
CA ASP A 9 1.94 1.92 10.78
C ASP A 9 2.13 3.43 10.58
N GLN A 10 3.17 3.81 9.85
CA GLN A 10 3.40 5.20 9.44
C GLN A 10 2.78 5.40 8.06
N GLY A 11 1.51 5.76 8.03
CA GLY A 11 0.79 6.10 6.79
C GLY A 11 0.94 7.56 6.39
N THR A 12 0.44 7.90 5.21
CA THR A 12 0.55 9.25 4.62
C THR A 12 -0.16 10.34 5.43
N THR A 13 -1.28 10.03 6.06
CA THR A 13 -2.09 11.02 6.81
C THR A 13 -1.96 10.92 8.32
N GLY A 14 -1.29 9.91 8.83
CA GLY A 14 -1.14 9.70 10.25
C GLY A 14 -0.44 8.40 10.61
N VAL A 15 -0.07 8.29 11.87
CA VAL A 15 0.53 7.10 12.46
C VAL A 15 -0.50 6.35 13.29
N THR A 16 -0.65 5.06 13.03
CA THR A 16 -1.38 4.14 13.91
C THR A 16 -0.39 3.27 14.68
N ALA A 17 -0.55 3.18 15.98
CA ALA A 17 0.16 2.23 16.82
C ALA A 17 -0.82 1.28 17.50
N MET A 18 -0.52 -0.02 17.48
CA MET A 18 -1.36 -1.02 18.13
C MET A 18 -0.53 -1.98 18.99
N LEU A 19 -1.10 -2.34 20.12
CA LEU A 19 -0.58 -3.42 20.93
C LEU A 19 -1.36 -4.70 20.64
N PHE A 20 -0.64 -5.77 20.41
CA PHE A 20 -1.18 -7.11 20.21
C PHE A 20 -0.68 -8.02 21.33
N ASP A 21 -1.49 -8.98 21.75
CA ASP A 21 -1.03 -10.03 22.63
C ASP A 21 -0.15 -11.07 21.89
N LYS A 22 0.29 -12.10 22.58
CA LYS A 22 1.15 -13.14 21.99
C LYS A 22 0.47 -13.98 20.91
N ASN A 23 -0.85 -13.93 20.83
CA ASN A 23 -1.66 -14.61 19.82
C ASN A 23 -2.03 -13.65 18.67
N LEU A 24 -1.48 -12.42 18.67
CA LEU A 24 -1.78 -11.36 17.70
C LEU A 24 -3.24 -10.87 17.73
N ALA A 25 -3.92 -11.08 18.88
CA ALA A 25 -5.19 -10.43 19.12
C ALA A 25 -4.97 -8.93 19.45
N PRO A 26 -5.71 -8.00 18.83
CA PRO A 26 -5.57 -6.56 19.10
C PRO A 26 -6.04 -6.23 20.52
N ILE A 27 -5.22 -5.49 21.26
CA ILE A 27 -5.48 -5.09 22.66
C ILE A 27 -5.82 -3.61 22.77
N SER A 28 -5.09 -2.75 22.08
CA SER A 28 -5.28 -1.30 22.11
C SER A 28 -4.78 -0.64 20.85
N ARG A 29 -5.26 0.58 20.61
CA ARG A 29 -4.89 1.42 19.48
C ARG A 29 -4.63 2.84 19.95
N GLY A 30 -3.64 3.49 19.36
CA GLY A 30 -3.41 4.94 19.38
C GLY A 30 -3.27 5.45 17.96
N TYR A 31 -3.59 6.73 17.75
CA TYR A 31 -3.52 7.39 16.45
C TYR A 31 -3.07 8.83 16.58
N CYS A 32 -2.23 9.28 15.65
CA CYS A 32 -1.83 10.68 15.56
C CYS A 32 -1.77 11.11 14.10
N GLU A 33 -2.46 12.20 13.75
CA GLU A 33 -2.39 12.79 12.41
C GLU A 33 -1.01 13.37 12.11
N ILE A 34 -0.66 13.38 10.81
CA ILE A 34 0.54 14.00 10.25
C ILE A 34 0.10 15.17 9.37
N GLU A 35 0.70 16.33 9.57
CA GLU A 35 0.48 17.49 8.71
C GLU A 35 1.19 17.28 7.37
N GLN A 36 0.45 17.55 6.28
CA GLN A 36 0.98 17.51 4.92
C GLN A 36 1.19 18.94 4.42
N PHE A 37 2.31 19.17 3.72
CA PHE A 37 2.67 20.46 3.15
C PHE A 37 2.63 20.41 1.63
N TYR A 38 2.06 21.45 1.02
CA TYR A 38 1.91 21.59 -0.42
C TYR A 38 2.58 22.89 -0.91
N PRO A 39 3.94 22.97 -0.91
CA PRO A 39 4.65 24.24 -1.15
C PRO A 39 4.48 24.76 -2.56
N GLN A 40 4.22 23.89 -3.55
CA GLN A 40 3.93 24.24 -4.94
C GLN A 40 2.92 23.27 -5.54
N ASN A 41 2.38 23.61 -6.71
CA ASN A 41 1.46 22.71 -7.41
C ASN A 41 2.14 21.36 -7.74
N GLY A 42 1.54 20.27 -7.32
CA GLY A 42 2.06 18.91 -7.49
C GLY A 42 3.18 18.53 -6.51
N TRP A 43 3.59 19.39 -5.57
CA TRP A 43 4.55 19.09 -4.54
C TRP A 43 3.84 18.64 -3.26
N VAL A 44 4.35 17.58 -2.64
CA VAL A 44 3.84 17.05 -1.38
C VAL A 44 5.02 16.71 -0.46
N GLU A 45 5.03 17.30 0.71
CA GLU A 45 6.10 17.15 1.68
C GLU A 45 5.57 16.80 3.07
N HIS A 46 6.37 16.04 3.83
CA HIS A 46 6.20 15.84 5.26
C HIS A 46 7.41 16.40 6.02
N ASP A 47 7.16 16.96 7.20
CA ASP A 47 8.22 17.21 8.17
C ASP A 47 8.54 15.90 8.91
N PRO A 48 9.76 15.32 8.73
CA PRO A 48 10.11 14.08 9.39
C PRO A 48 10.06 14.15 10.91
N GLU A 49 10.40 15.32 11.52
CA GLU A 49 10.32 15.48 12.97
C GLU A 49 8.86 15.45 13.47
N ASN A 50 7.91 15.98 12.69
CA ASN A 50 6.48 15.84 12.99
C ASN A 50 6.04 14.38 12.93
N ILE A 51 6.53 13.58 11.94
CA ILE A 51 6.30 12.14 11.88
C ILE A 51 6.85 11.45 13.13
N TRP A 52 8.07 11.78 13.54
CA TRP A 52 8.67 11.21 14.76
C TRP A 52 7.87 11.53 16.04
N VAL A 53 7.34 12.74 16.14
CA VAL A 53 6.44 13.14 17.22
C VAL A 53 5.13 12.34 17.15
N ALA A 54 4.56 12.17 15.95
CA ALA A 54 3.33 11.39 15.75
C ALA A 54 3.51 9.91 16.12
N VAL A 55 4.65 9.30 15.77
CA VAL A 55 5.02 7.93 16.18
C VAL A 55 5.00 7.81 17.72
N LYS A 56 5.67 8.73 18.41
CA LYS A 56 5.71 8.71 19.88
C LYS A 56 4.35 8.93 20.52
N ASN A 57 3.53 9.82 19.95
CA ASN A 57 2.19 10.11 20.45
C ASN A 57 1.26 8.91 20.27
N ALA A 58 1.22 8.31 19.08
CA ALA A 58 0.41 7.14 18.81
C ALA A 58 0.78 5.95 19.72
N VAL A 59 2.08 5.70 19.90
CA VAL A 59 2.56 4.63 20.81
C VAL A 59 2.19 4.93 22.27
N THR A 60 2.36 6.18 22.71
CA THR A 60 1.98 6.59 24.08
C THR A 60 0.50 6.37 24.33
N GLU A 61 -0.34 6.75 23.37
CA GLU A 61 -1.79 6.55 23.47
C GLU A 61 -2.16 5.05 23.50
N ALA A 62 -1.58 4.22 22.61
CA ALA A 62 -1.81 2.79 22.60
C ALA A 62 -1.41 2.14 23.93
N MET A 63 -0.24 2.49 24.46
CA MET A 63 0.23 2.00 25.76
C MET A 63 -0.69 2.44 26.91
N LYS A 64 -1.13 3.69 26.91
CA LYS A 64 -2.06 4.23 27.92
C LYS A 64 -3.38 3.46 27.89
N ASN A 65 -3.95 3.23 26.70
CA ASN A 65 -5.23 2.53 26.52
C ASN A 65 -5.17 1.07 26.98
N ALA A 66 -4.00 0.42 26.92
CA ALA A 66 -3.76 -0.92 27.44
C ALA A 66 -3.29 -0.96 28.91
N ASN A 67 -3.06 0.19 29.53
CA ASN A 67 -2.38 0.29 30.81
C ASN A 67 -1.03 -0.48 30.83
N ALA A 68 -0.28 -0.37 29.72
CA ALA A 68 1.00 -1.04 29.50
C ALA A 68 2.18 -0.15 29.89
N SER A 69 3.23 -0.78 30.41
CA SER A 69 4.53 -0.12 30.68
C SER A 69 5.55 -0.40 29.57
N PRO A 70 6.61 0.39 29.42
CA PRO A 70 7.69 0.11 28.46
C PRO A 70 8.28 -1.30 28.58
N ALA A 71 8.36 -1.84 29.80
CA ALA A 71 8.86 -3.19 30.07
C ALA A 71 7.93 -4.32 29.59
N ASP A 72 6.68 -4.00 29.25
CA ASP A 72 5.73 -4.99 28.74
C ASP A 72 5.90 -5.25 27.23
N ILE A 73 6.64 -4.41 26.51
CA ILE A 73 6.87 -4.56 25.06
C ILE A 73 7.87 -5.67 24.79
N LEU A 74 7.44 -6.64 23.99
CA LEU A 74 8.18 -7.85 23.62
C LEU A 74 9.00 -7.64 22.35
N ALA A 75 8.37 -7.07 21.33
CA ALA A 75 8.96 -6.72 20.05
C ALA A 75 8.22 -5.55 19.39
N ILE A 76 8.86 -4.92 18.42
CA ILE A 76 8.32 -3.82 17.61
C ILE A 76 8.34 -4.24 16.15
N GLY A 77 7.23 -4.05 15.42
CA GLY A 77 7.15 -4.12 13.98
C GLY A 77 6.77 -2.77 13.40
N ILE A 78 7.38 -2.40 12.29
CA ILE A 78 7.17 -1.11 11.63
C ILE A 78 6.73 -1.37 10.20
N ASP A 79 5.66 -0.72 9.77
CA ASP A 79 5.38 -0.51 8.37
C ASP A 79 5.27 0.98 8.07
N HIS A 80 5.39 1.32 6.79
CA HIS A 80 5.45 2.71 6.37
C HIS A 80 5.01 2.90 4.92
N GLU A 81 4.65 4.13 4.55
CA GLU A 81 4.45 4.54 3.16
C GLU A 81 5.74 4.31 2.33
N GLY A 82 5.68 3.41 1.36
CA GLY A 82 6.87 2.77 0.77
C GLY A 82 7.84 3.68 0.06
N GLU A 83 7.39 4.69 -0.70
CA GLU A 83 8.23 5.40 -1.67
C GLU A 83 8.60 6.82 -1.24
N SER A 84 8.07 7.30 -0.13
CA SER A 84 8.48 8.59 0.45
C SER A 84 9.94 8.52 0.87
N ALA A 85 10.72 9.54 0.48
CA ALA A 85 12.16 9.50 0.61
C ALA A 85 12.71 10.75 1.29
N MET A 86 13.83 10.61 2.00
CA MET A 86 14.50 11.70 2.69
C MET A 86 16.01 11.51 2.77
N VAL A 87 16.67 12.60 3.11
CA VAL A 87 18.11 12.65 3.40
C VAL A 87 18.31 13.37 4.73
N TRP A 88 19.19 12.85 5.58
CA TRP A 88 19.51 13.46 6.88
C TRP A 88 21.00 13.46 7.18
N ASP A 89 21.40 14.34 8.03
CA ASP A 89 22.79 14.39 8.53
C ASP A 89 23.06 13.22 9.49
N LYS A 90 24.13 12.48 9.25
CA LYS A 90 24.47 11.29 10.02
C LYS A 90 24.82 11.58 11.49
N GLU A 91 25.39 12.74 11.77
CA GLU A 91 25.87 13.04 13.11
C GLU A 91 24.75 13.54 14.02
N SER A 92 23.92 14.45 13.49
CA SER A 92 22.82 15.05 14.23
C SER A 92 21.50 14.28 14.13
N GLY A 93 21.33 13.45 13.09
CA GLY A 93 20.05 12.82 12.73
C GLY A 93 19.00 13.79 12.18
N SER A 94 19.40 15.05 11.94
CA SER A 94 18.47 16.08 11.46
C SER A 94 18.21 15.97 9.97
N PRO A 95 16.95 16.05 9.50
CA PRO A 95 16.63 16.10 8.08
C PRO A 95 17.32 17.30 7.39
N VAL A 96 17.91 17.10 6.21
CA VAL A 96 18.49 18.21 5.41
C VAL A 96 17.44 18.89 4.54
N TYR A 97 16.33 18.21 4.31
CA TYR A 97 15.15 18.69 3.59
C TYR A 97 13.92 17.93 4.10
N PRO A 98 12.68 18.48 3.98
CA PRO A 98 11.46 17.71 4.22
C PRO A 98 11.42 16.40 3.44
N ALA A 99 10.77 15.37 3.96
CA ALA A 99 10.56 14.13 3.21
C ALA A 99 9.68 14.42 2.00
N ILE A 100 10.11 13.97 0.81
CA ILE A 100 9.33 14.08 -0.41
C ILE A 100 8.42 12.86 -0.49
N VAL A 101 7.10 13.11 -0.45
CA VAL A 101 6.07 12.07 -0.37
C VAL A 101 5.91 11.35 -1.71
N TRP A 102 5.46 10.11 -1.69
CA TRP A 102 5.22 9.27 -2.88
C TRP A 102 4.29 9.93 -3.92
N GLN A 103 3.37 10.80 -3.50
CA GLN A 103 2.44 11.55 -4.37
C GLN A 103 3.08 12.72 -5.13
N ASP A 104 4.28 13.13 -4.73
CA ASP A 104 4.96 14.31 -5.26
C ASP A 104 5.33 14.16 -6.74
N LYS A 105 5.11 15.20 -7.53
CA LYS A 105 5.34 15.21 -8.97
C LYS A 105 6.51 16.09 -9.42
N ARG A 106 7.32 16.65 -8.48
CA ARG A 106 8.45 17.54 -8.83
C ARG A 106 9.51 16.87 -9.70
N THR A 107 9.64 15.56 -9.62
CA THR A 107 10.63 14.79 -10.37
C THR A 107 10.06 14.11 -11.62
N SER A 108 8.82 14.44 -12.05
CA SER A 108 8.18 13.81 -13.22
C SER A 108 8.98 13.99 -14.51
N ALA A 109 9.49 15.21 -14.78
CA ALA A 109 10.32 15.45 -15.95
C ALA A 109 11.61 14.59 -15.95
N ARG A 110 12.24 14.39 -14.76
CA ARG A 110 13.40 13.52 -14.65
C ARG A 110 13.04 12.06 -14.88
N ALA A 111 11.86 11.63 -14.42
CA ALA A 111 11.37 10.28 -14.67
C ALA A 111 11.10 10.04 -16.17
N GLU A 112 10.55 11.01 -16.89
CA GLU A 112 10.36 10.95 -18.34
C GLU A 112 11.71 10.82 -19.08
N GLU A 113 12.72 11.64 -18.73
CA GLU A 113 14.08 11.51 -19.29
C GLU A 113 14.66 10.10 -19.05
N LEU A 114 14.49 9.55 -17.83
CA LEU A 114 14.97 8.21 -17.48
C LEU A 114 14.23 7.12 -18.25
N GLU A 115 12.93 7.29 -18.48
CA GLU A 115 12.15 6.34 -19.29
C GLU A 115 12.62 6.34 -20.75
N GLU A 116 12.85 7.52 -21.34
CA GLU A 116 13.34 7.63 -22.72
C GLU A 116 14.74 7.03 -22.92
N GLU A 117 15.65 7.27 -21.98
CA GLU A 117 17.07 6.89 -22.12
C GLU A 117 17.37 5.47 -21.56
N PHE A 118 16.75 5.10 -20.44
CA PHE A 118 17.09 3.89 -19.66
C PHE A 118 15.88 3.00 -19.30
N GLY A 119 14.69 3.24 -19.83
CA GLY A 119 13.47 2.54 -19.43
C GLY A 119 13.60 1.01 -19.46
N ASP A 120 14.21 0.44 -20.51
CA ASP A 120 14.43 -1.01 -20.60
C ASP A 120 15.42 -1.55 -19.56
N LEU A 121 16.44 -0.73 -19.18
CA LEU A 121 17.38 -1.10 -18.14
C LEU A 121 16.68 -1.19 -16.79
N PHE A 122 15.87 -0.16 -16.45
CA PHE A 122 15.12 -0.14 -15.20
C PHE A 122 14.14 -1.30 -15.13
N ARG A 123 13.31 -1.53 -16.16
CA ARG A 123 12.37 -2.65 -16.21
C ARG A 123 13.06 -3.99 -16.01
N ARG A 124 14.19 -4.21 -16.66
CA ARG A 124 14.94 -5.46 -16.53
C ARG A 124 15.55 -5.64 -15.14
N LYS A 125 16.16 -4.59 -14.57
CA LYS A 125 16.89 -4.69 -13.30
C LYS A 125 16.03 -4.57 -12.07
N THR A 126 15.04 -3.67 -12.10
CA THR A 126 14.21 -3.34 -10.94
C THR A 126 12.78 -3.86 -11.03
N ALA A 127 12.36 -4.31 -12.22
CA ALA A 127 10.98 -4.60 -12.60
C ALA A 127 10.03 -3.38 -12.48
N LEU A 128 10.58 -2.16 -12.47
CA LEU A 128 9.87 -0.90 -12.42
C LEU A 128 10.13 -0.09 -13.70
N SER A 129 9.12 0.64 -14.16
CA SER A 129 9.32 1.74 -15.11
C SER A 129 9.69 3.00 -14.35
N PRO A 130 10.59 3.86 -14.86
CA PRO A 130 10.87 5.14 -14.24
C PRO A 130 9.61 5.99 -14.00
N ASP A 131 9.39 6.39 -12.76
CA ASP A 131 8.29 7.26 -12.33
C ASP A 131 8.72 8.09 -11.13
N SER A 132 8.17 9.30 -11.03
CA SER A 132 8.29 10.17 -9.85
C SER A 132 7.72 9.54 -8.56
N TYR A 133 6.91 8.51 -8.70
CA TYR A 133 6.36 7.73 -7.62
C TYR A 133 7.44 7.09 -6.74
N PHE A 134 8.52 6.56 -7.35
CA PHE A 134 9.58 5.83 -6.66
C PHE A 134 10.66 6.74 -6.04
N SER A 135 11.47 6.20 -5.13
CA SER A 135 12.33 6.99 -4.22
C SER A 135 13.55 7.60 -4.89
N ALA A 136 14.16 6.95 -5.91
CA ALA A 136 15.47 7.35 -6.44
C ALA A 136 15.51 8.79 -6.94
N THR A 137 14.51 9.22 -7.73
CA THR A 137 14.44 10.57 -8.28
C THR A 137 14.27 11.63 -7.18
N LYS A 138 13.59 11.29 -6.08
CA LYS A 138 13.42 12.17 -4.92
C LYS A 138 14.72 12.34 -4.16
N ILE A 139 15.46 11.24 -3.90
CA ILE A 139 16.79 11.29 -3.27
C ILE A 139 17.75 12.11 -4.14
N GLU A 140 17.80 11.85 -5.47
CA GLU A 140 18.60 12.62 -6.42
C GLU A 140 18.27 14.12 -6.34
N TRP A 141 16.98 14.44 -6.29
CA TRP A 141 16.53 15.85 -6.22
C TRP A 141 16.99 16.52 -4.92
N ILE A 142 16.84 15.85 -3.76
CA ILE A 142 17.27 16.40 -2.47
C ILE A 142 18.79 16.63 -2.48
N LEU A 143 19.58 15.66 -2.93
CA LEU A 143 21.05 15.78 -2.99
C LEU A 143 21.53 16.92 -3.89
N LYS A 144 20.78 17.23 -4.95
CA LYS A 144 21.11 18.34 -5.88
C LYS A 144 20.64 19.72 -5.38
N ASN A 145 19.56 19.79 -4.60
CA ASN A 145 18.89 21.06 -4.31
C ASN A 145 18.97 21.48 -2.82
N ALA A 146 19.30 20.58 -1.92
CA ALA A 146 19.45 20.89 -0.49
C ALA A 146 20.92 20.97 -0.08
N PRO A 147 21.26 21.76 0.97
CA PRO A 147 22.61 21.80 1.52
C PRO A 147 22.92 20.49 2.24
N THR A 148 23.56 19.57 1.55
CA THR A 148 23.95 18.26 2.12
C THR A 148 25.36 18.32 2.70
N SER A 149 25.55 17.72 3.89
CA SER A 149 26.88 17.47 4.44
C SER A 149 27.56 16.29 3.73
N ARG A 150 28.89 16.18 3.87
CA ARG A 150 29.61 15.00 3.35
C ARG A 150 29.28 13.70 4.08
N THR A 151 28.59 13.78 5.21
CA THR A 151 28.21 12.66 6.09
C THR A 151 26.69 12.49 6.15
N CYS A 152 26.00 12.63 5.03
CA CYS A 152 24.56 12.39 5.01
C CYS A 152 24.24 10.90 4.85
N LEU A 153 23.02 10.54 5.29
CA LEU A 153 22.36 9.27 5.04
C LEU A 153 21.07 9.53 4.24
N ALA A 154 20.65 8.57 3.44
CA ALA A 154 19.41 8.61 2.69
C ALA A 154 18.61 7.34 2.92
N GLY A 155 17.30 7.40 2.71
CA GLY A 155 16.43 6.23 2.80
C GLY A 155 14.95 6.62 2.79
N ASN A 156 14.12 5.63 3.03
CA ASN A 156 12.69 5.77 3.22
C ASN A 156 12.37 5.95 4.70
N MET A 157 11.10 6.09 5.03
CA MET A 157 10.68 6.41 6.40
C MET A 157 11.04 5.31 7.41
N ASP A 158 11.07 4.05 7.00
CA ASP A 158 11.50 2.91 7.84
C ASP A 158 12.92 3.09 8.36
N ALA A 159 13.86 3.38 7.45
CA ALA A 159 15.28 3.52 7.80
C ALA A 159 15.50 4.70 8.76
N TRP A 160 14.77 5.80 8.58
CA TRP A 160 14.88 6.97 9.46
C TRP A 160 14.21 6.74 10.82
N ILE A 161 13.02 6.11 10.85
CA ILE A 161 12.35 5.75 12.12
C ILE A 161 13.22 4.77 12.90
N LEU A 162 13.80 3.75 12.24
CA LEU A 162 14.75 2.84 12.87
C LEU A 162 15.94 3.60 13.44
N TYR A 163 16.52 4.52 12.67
CA TYR A 163 17.64 5.36 13.09
C TYR A 163 17.28 6.16 14.35
N LYS A 164 16.13 6.83 14.38
CA LYS A 164 15.63 7.58 15.55
C LYS A 164 15.36 6.66 16.74
N MET A 165 14.73 5.50 16.53
CA MET A 165 14.43 4.55 17.61
C MET A 165 15.67 3.96 18.28
N THR A 166 16.74 3.79 17.52
CA THR A 166 17.99 3.19 18.01
C THR A 166 19.02 4.22 18.50
N GLY A 167 18.64 5.50 18.56
CA GLY A 167 19.56 6.57 18.93
C GLY A 167 20.73 6.73 17.98
N GLY A 168 20.49 6.60 16.67
CA GLY A 168 21.46 6.77 15.59
C GLY A 168 22.39 5.58 15.36
N LYS A 169 22.10 4.40 15.92
CA LYS A 169 23.00 3.23 15.85
C LYS A 169 22.77 2.37 14.62
N GLU A 170 21.55 2.32 14.09
CA GLU A 170 21.18 1.44 12.98
C GLU A 170 20.66 2.25 11.79
N HIS A 171 21.17 1.90 10.60
CA HIS A 171 20.72 2.44 9.31
C HIS A 171 20.49 1.27 8.35
N LYS A 172 19.28 0.74 8.39
CA LYS A 172 18.88 -0.48 7.68
C LYS A 172 17.49 -0.31 7.10
N THR A 173 17.19 -1.09 6.07
CA THR A 173 15.88 -1.22 5.44
C THR A 173 15.60 -2.69 5.14
N ASP A 174 14.40 -3.01 4.69
CA ASP A 174 14.05 -4.35 4.25
C ASP A 174 13.99 -4.46 2.72
N ALA A 175 13.88 -5.70 2.22
CA ALA A 175 13.80 -5.96 0.78
C ALA A 175 12.49 -5.45 0.15
N SER A 176 11.37 -5.37 0.89
CA SER A 176 10.11 -4.84 0.36
C SER A 176 10.22 -3.35 0.06
N THR A 177 10.76 -2.59 1.01
CA THR A 177 11.05 -1.16 0.85
C THR A 177 12.09 -0.92 -0.25
N ALA A 178 13.21 -1.65 -0.23
CA ALA A 178 14.26 -1.51 -1.24
C ALA A 178 13.71 -1.69 -2.66
N SER A 179 12.78 -2.62 -2.86
CA SER A 179 12.15 -2.88 -4.17
C SER A 179 11.27 -1.73 -4.68
N ARG A 180 10.94 -0.73 -3.84
CA ARG A 180 10.16 0.47 -4.21
C ARG A 180 11.02 1.69 -4.52
N THR A 181 12.34 1.54 -4.54
CA THR A 181 13.24 2.68 -4.68
C THR A 181 13.69 2.99 -6.11
N MET A 182 13.56 2.09 -7.07
CA MET A 182 14.27 2.05 -8.36
C MET A 182 15.81 1.92 -8.26
N LEU A 183 16.34 1.61 -7.09
CA LEU A 183 17.77 1.43 -6.85
C LEU A 183 18.15 -0.05 -6.60
N TYR A 184 17.13 -0.87 -6.39
CA TYR A 184 17.26 -2.28 -6.01
C TYR A 184 17.19 -3.19 -7.24
N ASN A 185 18.14 -4.10 -7.38
CA ASN A 185 18.09 -5.12 -8.40
C ASN A 185 17.21 -6.29 -7.92
N ILE A 186 16.10 -6.51 -8.62
CA ILE A 186 15.07 -7.48 -8.24
C ILE A 186 15.57 -8.93 -8.30
N GLU A 187 16.58 -9.23 -9.13
CA GLU A 187 17.14 -10.57 -9.27
C GLU A 187 18.22 -10.84 -8.24
N SER A 188 19.19 -9.93 -8.07
CA SER A 188 20.29 -10.12 -7.12
C SER A 188 19.86 -9.90 -5.67
N GLY A 189 18.84 -9.08 -5.41
CA GLY A 189 18.42 -8.70 -4.07
C GLY A 189 19.32 -7.68 -3.39
N MET A 190 20.04 -6.89 -4.17
CA MET A 190 21.02 -5.91 -3.71
C MET A 190 20.79 -4.56 -4.38
N TRP A 191 21.40 -3.52 -3.84
CA TRP A 191 21.53 -2.25 -4.53
C TRP A 191 22.28 -2.42 -5.86
N ASP A 192 21.89 -1.74 -6.94
CA ASP A 192 22.44 -1.89 -8.29
C ASP A 192 23.44 -0.79 -8.62
N GLU A 193 24.72 -1.15 -8.78
CA GLU A 193 25.83 -0.20 -9.03
C GLU A 193 25.69 0.56 -10.36
N GLU A 194 25.12 -0.06 -11.41
CA GLU A 194 24.93 0.61 -12.70
C GLU A 194 23.85 1.71 -12.59
N ILE A 195 22.79 1.43 -11.84
CA ILE A 195 21.73 2.40 -11.57
C ILE A 195 22.26 3.58 -10.74
N PHE A 196 23.13 3.32 -9.75
CA PHE A 196 23.75 4.41 -8.99
C PHE A 196 24.56 5.36 -9.86
N GLY A 197 25.24 4.84 -10.89
CA GLY A 197 25.97 5.64 -11.86
C GLY A 197 25.07 6.62 -12.62
N ILE A 198 23.82 6.23 -12.91
CA ILE A 198 22.83 7.05 -13.61
C ILE A 198 22.36 8.22 -12.73
N PHE A 199 22.10 7.97 -11.45
CA PHE A 199 21.65 8.98 -10.49
C PHE A 199 22.79 9.77 -9.85
N GLY A 200 24.03 9.30 -9.91
CA GLY A 200 25.17 9.87 -9.19
C GLY A 200 25.03 9.76 -7.67
N ILE A 201 24.32 8.74 -7.19
CA ILE A 201 24.13 8.46 -5.77
C ILE A 201 25.26 7.57 -5.27
N ASP A 202 25.88 7.94 -4.14
CA ASP A 202 26.85 7.07 -3.45
C ASP A 202 26.09 5.99 -2.66
N VAL A 203 26.41 4.72 -2.91
CA VAL A 203 25.84 3.59 -2.17
C VAL A 203 26.07 3.68 -0.66
N GLY A 204 27.16 4.35 -0.24
CA GLY A 204 27.52 4.52 1.17
C GLY A 204 26.52 5.36 1.99
N ILE A 205 25.61 6.09 1.32
CA ILE A 205 24.56 6.83 2.02
C ILE A 205 23.26 6.04 2.16
N LEU A 206 23.12 4.88 1.50
CA LEU A 206 21.92 4.05 1.53
C LEU A 206 21.94 3.04 2.68
N PRO A 207 20.77 2.60 3.18
CA PRO A 207 20.70 1.65 4.26
C PRO A 207 21.13 0.24 3.86
N GLU A 208 21.60 -0.56 4.81
CA GLU A 208 21.80 -2.00 4.63
C GLU A 208 20.45 -2.70 4.41
N ILE A 209 20.33 -3.47 3.32
CA ILE A 209 19.13 -4.27 3.04
C ILE A 209 19.14 -5.55 3.87
N GLY A 210 18.00 -5.89 4.46
CA GLY A 210 17.84 -7.13 5.21
C GLY A 210 16.54 -7.87 4.95
N ASP A 211 16.41 -9.02 5.60
CA ASP A 211 15.15 -9.75 5.67
C ASP A 211 14.07 -8.87 6.31
N SER A 212 12.84 -8.91 5.80
CA SER A 212 11.70 -8.11 6.30
C SER A 212 11.32 -8.47 7.75
N ALA A 213 11.55 -9.72 8.14
CA ALA A 213 11.32 -10.22 9.50
C ALA A 213 12.65 -10.72 10.09
N ARG A 214 13.37 -9.81 10.75
CA ARG A 214 14.61 -10.04 11.50
C ARG A 214 14.75 -9.00 12.60
N VAL A 215 15.64 -9.20 13.54
CA VAL A 215 16.00 -8.14 14.49
C VAL A 215 16.91 -7.11 13.80
N PHE A 216 16.37 -5.94 13.50
CA PHE A 216 17.10 -4.82 12.89
C PHE A 216 17.96 -4.05 13.90
N GLY A 217 17.57 -4.06 15.15
CA GLY A 217 18.25 -3.42 16.29
C GLY A 217 17.41 -3.53 17.55
N ILE A 218 17.90 -2.93 18.62
CA ILE A 218 17.15 -2.78 19.88
C ILE A 218 16.83 -1.30 20.06
N SER A 219 15.56 -0.98 20.35
CA SER A 219 15.17 0.40 20.63
C SER A 219 15.91 0.94 21.85
N ASP A 220 16.42 2.17 21.73
CA ASP A 220 17.11 2.87 22.80
C ASP A 220 16.08 3.52 23.74
N PRO A 221 16.04 3.17 25.03
CA PRO A 221 15.04 3.69 25.96
C PRO A 221 15.11 5.21 26.14
N ASP A 222 16.27 5.82 25.96
CA ASP A 222 16.42 7.28 26.06
C ASP A 222 15.87 7.98 24.81
N ALA A 223 15.92 7.33 23.66
CA ALA A 223 15.39 7.85 22.40
C ALA A 223 13.90 7.54 22.22
N PHE A 224 13.41 6.37 22.69
CA PHE A 224 12.08 5.87 22.40
C PHE A 224 11.29 5.43 23.63
N LEU A 225 10.68 6.40 24.32
CA LEU A 225 9.65 6.25 25.36
C LEU A 225 9.99 5.28 26.52
N GLY A 226 11.27 5.10 26.83
CA GLY A 226 11.71 4.13 27.83
C GLY A 226 11.63 2.66 27.38
N ILE A 227 11.30 2.40 26.11
CA ILE A 227 11.16 1.07 25.55
C ILE A 227 12.53 0.54 25.13
N SER A 228 12.90 -0.65 25.65
CA SER A 228 14.07 -1.42 25.22
C SER A 228 13.59 -2.79 24.71
N ALA A 229 13.29 -2.88 23.42
CA ALA A 229 12.76 -4.05 22.78
C ALA A 229 13.37 -4.26 21.38
N PRO A 230 13.48 -5.51 20.88
CA PRO A 230 13.93 -5.76 19.53
C PRO A 230 12.92 -5.17 18.51
N ILE A 231 13.46 -4.47 17.51
CA ILE A 231 12.73 -4.08 16.30
C ILE A 231 12.81 -5.27 15.35
N GLY A 232 11.76 -6.08 15.35
CA GLY A 232 11.74 -7.42 14.76
C GLY A 232 11.27 -7.46 13.31
N ALA A 233 10.71 -6.37 12.78
CA ALA A 233 10.29 -6.28 11.38
C ALA A 233 10.22 -4.85 10.87
N MET A 234 10.46 -4.71 9.56
CA MET A 234 10.14 -3.52 8.76
C MET A 234 9.60 -3.99 7.40
N LEU A 235 8.56 -3.31 6.89
CA LEU A 235 7.94 -3.57 5.59
C LEU A 235 7.31 -2.28 5.02
N CYS A 236 7.11 -2.24 3.70
CA CYS A 236 6.16 -1.28 3.13
C CYS A 236 4.71 -1.61 3.55
N ASP A 237 3.86 -0.62 3.61
CA ASP A 237 2.45 -0.70 4.04
C ASP A 237 1.63 -1.72 3.23
N GLN A 238 1.73 -1.70 1.89
CA GLN A 238 0.97 -2.61 1.03
C GLN A 238 1.40 -4.07 1.24
N GLN A 239 2.68 -4.32 1.42
CA GLN A 239 3.26 -5.63 1.71
C GLN A 239 2.92 -6.08 3.14
N ALA A 240 2.99 -5.18 4.10
CA ALA A 240 2.52 -5.46 5.46
C ALA A 240 1.03 -5.81 5.46
N ALA A 241 0.18 -5.09 4.70
CA ALA A 241 -1.24 -5.41 4.55
C ALA A 241 -1.47 -6.78 3.88
N LEU A 242 -0.69 -7.13 2.83
CA LEU A 242 -0.75 -8.46 2.21
C LEU A 242 -0.49 -9.56 3.24
N LEU A 243 0.54 -9.39 4.07
CA LEU A 243 0.89 -10.31 5.14
C LEU A 243 -0.18 -10.29 6.25
N GLY A 244 -0.63 -9.10 6.65
CA GLY A 244 -1.66 -8.89 7.66
C GLY A 244 -3.03 -9.46 7.28
N GLN A 245 -3.30 -9.58 5.99
CA GLN A 245 -4.45 -10.30 5.42
C GLN A 245 -4.20 -11.81 5.32
N GLY A 246 -3.02 -12.32 5.71
CA GLY A 246 -2.68 -13.73 5.60
C GLY A 246 -2.59 -14.24 4.16
N CYS A 247 -2.29 -13.37 3.19
CA CYS A 247 -2.17 -13.72 1.77
C CYS A 247 -0.77 -14.29 1.47
N VAL A 248 -0.41 -15.38 2.14
CA VAL A 248 0.95 -15.96 2.10
C VAL A 248 1.15 -17.04 1.03
N ARG A 249 0.09 -17.45 0.33
CA ARG A 249 0.18 -18.43 -0.75
C ARG A 249 0.09 -17.75 -2.12
N LYS A 250 0.82 -18.29 -3.09
CA LYS A 250 0.72 -17.89 -4.49
C LYS A 250 -0.72 -17.92 -4.99
N GLY A 251 -1.16 -16.87 -5.67
CA GLY A 251 -2.52 -16.70 -6.17
C GLY A 251 -3.52 -16.10 -5.18
N MET A 252 -3.10 -15.80 -3.93
CA MET A 252 -3.93 -15.02 -3.01
C MET A 252 -3.78 -13.52 -3.32
N LEU A 253 -4.90 -12.82 -3.29
CA LEU A 253 -5.01 -11.40 -3.61
C LEU A 253 -5.51 -10.62 -2.40
N LYS A 254 -4.84 -9.53 -2.09
CA LYS A 254 -5.30 -8.51 -1.14
C LYS A 254 -5.82 -7.31 -1.90
N THR A 255 -6.93 -6.74 -1.46
CA THR A 255 -7.47 -5.48 -2.00
C THR A 255 -7.90 -4.56 -0.88
N THR A 256 -7.33 -3.35 -0.85
CA THR A 256 -7.77 -2.28 0.06
C THR A 256 -8.70 -1.34 -0.68
N TYR A 257 -9.95 -1.24 -0.22
CA TYR A 257 -10.99 -0.36 -0.77
C TYR A 257 -11.01 0.97 -0.01
N GLY A 258 -10.28 1.94 -0.52
CA GLY A 258 -10.21 3.32 -0.02
C GLY A 258 -10.71 4.34 -1.04
N THR A 259 -10.05 5.48 -1.13
CA THR A 259 -10.24 6.51 -2.18
C THR A 259 -10.05 5.91 -3.56
N GLY A 260 -8.97 5.13 -3.74
CA GLY A 260 -8.77 4.15 -4.81
C GLY A 260 -8.88 2.73 -4.27
N CYS A 261 -8.67 1.71 -5.15
CA CYS A 261 -8.45 0.33 -4.73
C CYS A 261 -7.03 -0.09 -5.06
N PHE A 262 -6.30 -0.56 -4.05
CA PHE A 262 -4.94 -1.05 -4.22
C PHE A 262 -4.90 -2.56 -4.03
N MET A 263 -4.45 -3.24 -5.06
CA MET A 263 -4.46 -4.69 -5.18
C MET A 263 -3.04 -5.22 -5.18
N LEU A 264 -2.78 -6.21 -4.36
CA LEU A 264 -1.48 -6.87 -4.30
C LEU A 264 -1.69 -8.39 -4.34
N MET A 265 -1.13 -9.04 -5.38
CA MET A 265 -1.21 -10.49 -5.58
C MET A 265 0.11 -11.15 -5.23
N ASN A 266 0.08 -12.14 -4.34
CA ASN A 266 1.24 -12.98 -4.08
C ASN A 266 1.56 -13.84 -5.31
N THR A 267 2.75 -13.66 -5.91
CA THR A 267 3.20 -14.37 -7.11
C THR A 267 4.16 -15.52 -6.84
N GLY A 268 4.54 -15.72 -5.56
CA GLY A 268 5.46 -16.79 -5.15
C GLY A 268 6.92 -16.35 -5.13
N ASP A 269 7.81 -17.25 -5.47
CA ASP A 269 9.27 -17.13 -5.26
C ASP A 269 10.05 -16.61 -6.50
N GLU A 270 9.35 -16.28 -7.58
CA GLU A 270 9.94 -15.70 -8.78
C GLU A 270 9.28 -14.37 -9.15
N PRO A 271 10.05 -13.34 -9.58
CA PRO A 271 9.50 -12.07 -10.03
C PRO A 271 8.73 -12.24 -11.34
N VAL A 272 7.61 -11.55 -11.47
CA VAL A 272 6.80 -11.50 -12.70
C VAL A 272 6.99 -10.14 -13.37
N TYR A 273 7.56 -10.13 -14.56
CA TYR A 273 7.74 -8.88 -15.33
C TYR A 273 6.46 -8.56 -16.10
N SER A 274 5.65 -7.66 -15.55
CA SER A 274 4.40 -7.26 -16.19
C SER A 274 4.64 -6.60 -17.54
N GLN A 275 3.85 -7.00 -18.54
CA GLN A 275 3.81 -6.34 -19.86
C GLN A 275 2.62 -5.38 -19.98
N ASN A 276 1.86 -5.20 -18.91
CA ASN A 276 0.60 -4.49 -18.91
C ASN A 276 0.58 -3.35 -17.85
N GLY A 277 1.76 -2.87 -17.41
CA GLY A 277 1.91 -1.72 -16.53
C GLY A 277 1.60 -1.99 -15.05
N LEU A 278 1.59 -3.25 -14.63
CA LEU A 278 1.57 -3.59 -13.22
C LEU A 278 2.98 -3.53 -12.64
N VAL A 279 3.08 -3.33 -11.33
CA VAL A 279 4.35 -3.14 -10.63
C VAL A 279 4.74 -4.43 -9.92
N THR A 280 5.89 -5.01 -10.28
CA THR A 280 6.48 -6.11 -9.53
C THR A 280 7.26 -5.59 -8.33
N THR A 281 7.05 -6.22 -7.19
CA THR A 281 7.68 -5.84 -5.93
C THR A 281 8.07 -7.08 -5.12
N VAL A 282 8.99 -6.93 -4.19
CA VAL A 282 9.22 -7.94 -3.15
C VAL A 282 8.11 -7.78 -2.12
N ALA A 283 7.35 -8.84 -1.88
CA ALA A 283 6.34 -8.87 -0.82
C ALA A 283 7.01 -8.92 0.56
N TRP A 284 7.99 -9.79 0.71
CA TRP A 284 8.89 -9.91 1.87
C TRP A 284 10.09 -10.78 1.54
N GLN A 285 11.15 -10.63 2.31
CA GLN A 285 12.27 -11.55 2.37
C GLN A 285 12.38 -12.10 3.78
N ILE A 286 12.39 -13.43 3.95
CA ILE A 286 12.47 -14.10 5.25
C ILE A 286 13.39 -15.32 5.13
N GLY A 287 14.40 -15.40 6.00
CA GLY A 287 15.41 -16.46 5.95
C GLY A 287 16.16 -16.51 4.62
N GLY A 288 16.41 -15.35 4.01
CA GLY A 288 17.07 -15.18 2.71
C GLY A 288 16.23 -15.58 1.50
N LYS A 289 14.96 -16.00 1.70
CA LYS A 289 14.02 -16.33 0.62
C LYS A 289 13.10 -15.16 0.35
N ARG A 290 13.01 -14.76 -0.90
CA ARG A 290 12.11 -13.69 -1.36
C ARG A 290 10.77 -14.28 -1.82
N THR A 291 9.70 -13.62 -1.43
CA THR A 291 8.37 -13.78 -2.01
C THR A 291 8.06 -12.50 -2.77
N PHE A 292 7.54 -12.63 -3.97
CA PHE A 292 7.21 -11.49 -4.83
C PHE A 292 5.70 -11.26 -4.87
N ALA A 293 5.33 -10.05 -5.25
CA ALA A 293 3.96 -9.67 -5.49
C ALA A 293 3.84 -8.81 -6.73
N LEU A 294 2.66 -8.83 -7.32
CA LEU A 294 2.27 -7.97 -8.42
C LEU A 294 1.28 -6.94 -7.89
N ASP A 295 1.63 -5.67 -8.02
CA ASP A 295 0.89 -4.51 -7.51
C ASP A 295 0.15 -3.79 -8.63
N GLY A 296 -1.08 -3.40 -8.37
CA GLY A 296 -1.89 -2.60 -9.27
C GLY A 296 -2.93 -1.78 -8.56
N GLY A 297 -3.29 -0.65 -9.14
CA GLY A 297 -4.22 0.30 -8.54
C GLY A 297 -5.36 0.70 -9.46
N VAL A 298 -6.53 0.86 -8.87
CA VAL A 298 -7.69 1.56 -9.43
C VAL A 298 -7.74 2.93 -8.76
N TYR A 299 -7.56 4.01 -9.53
CA TYR A 299 -7.41 5.35 -8.96
C TYR A 299 -8.71 5.92 -8.43
N ASP A 300 -9.80 5.72 -9.18
CA ASP A 300 -11.10 6.28 -8.87
C ASP A 300 -12.10 5.17 -8.46
N ALA A 301 -12.11 4.87 -7.16
CA ALA A 301 -13.03 3.93 -6.52
C ALA A 301 -13.96 4.65 -5.52
N GLY A 302 -13.53 4.82 -4.29
CA GLY A 302 -14.30 5.56 -3.28
C GLY A 302 -14.51 7.03 -3.64
N THR A 303 -13.65 7.63 -4.48
CA THR A 303 -13.85 8.96 -5.08
C THR A 303 -15.17 9.05 -5.85
N ALA A 304 -15.61 8.00 -6.51
CA ALA A 304 -16.90 7.96 -7.19
C ALA A 304 -18.05 8.17 -6.20
N VAL A 305 -18.01 7.49 -5.06
CA VAL A 305 -19.01 7.62 -3.99
C VAL A 305 -18.93 9.00 -3.33
N GLN A 306 -17.72 9.53 -3.08
CA GLN A 306 -17.53 10.88 -2.58
C GLN A 306 -18.13 11.92 -3.52
N TRP A 307 -17.93 11.77 -4.82
CA TRP A 307 -18.50 12.67 -5.82
C TRP A 307 -20.04 12.61 -5.86
N LEU A 308 -20.65 11.43 -5.71
CA LEU A 308 -22.11 11.29 -5.58
C LEU A 308 -22.65 12.04 -4.37
N ARG A 309 -21.89 12.07 -3.26
CA ARG A 309 -22.23 12.79 -2.03
C ARG A 309 -21.97 14.29 -2.16
N ASP A 310 -20.73 14.67 -2.43
CA ASP A 310 -20.25 16.06 -2.29
C ASP A 310 -20.46 16.88 -3.57
N GLY A 311 -20.36 16.23 -4.75
CA GLY A 311 -20.50 16.88 -6.05
C GLY A 311 -21.95 16.90 -6.55
N LEU A 312 -22.68 15.79 -6.46
CA LEU A 312 -24.05 15.68 -6.93
C LEU A 312 -25.11 15.84 -5.84
N GLY A 313 -24.78 15.56 -4.57
CA GLY A 313 -25.72 15.63 -3.46
C GLY A 313 -26.89 14.63 -3.56
N ILE A 314 -26.66 13.46 -4.21
CA ILE A 314 -27.71 12.45 -4.38
C ILE A 314 -27.68 11.35 -3.32
N ILE A 315 -26.68 11.34 -2.46
CA ILE A 315 -26.57 10.58 -1.23
C ILE A 315 -26.05 11.50 -0.12
N ASP A 316 -26.41 11.22 1.14
CA ASP A 316 -25.91 11.97 2.31
C ASP A 316 -24.68 11.29 2.92
N SER A 317 -24.54 9.99 2.73
CA SER A 317 -23.44 9.17 3.28
C SER A 317 -23.13 7.98 2.38
N ALA A 318 -21.86 7.58 2.32
CA ALA A 318 -21.44 6.35 1.65
C ALA A 318 -22.14 5.10 2.19
N SER A 319 -22.58 5.09 3.45
CA SER A 319 -23.33 3.98 4.05
C SER A 319 -24.71 3.73 3.42
N GLU A 320 -25.22 4.66 2.62
CA GLU A 320 -26.52 4.51 1.92
C GLU A 320 -26.39 3.73 0.59
N CYS A 321 -25.17 3.61 0.04
CA CYS A 321 -24.93 3.02 -1.29
C CYS A 321 -25.52 1.62 -1.41
N ALA A 322 -25.22 0.73 -0.46
CA ALA A 322 -25.77 -0.63 -0.46
C ALA A 322 -27.30 -0.65 -0.48
N ALA A 323 -27.95 0.24 0.30
CA ALA A 323 -29.42 0.30 0.35
C ALA A 323 -30.00 0.77 -0.98
N PHE A 324 -29.42 1.79 -1.61
CA PHE A 324 -29.84 2.24 -2.94
C PHE A 324 -29.60 1.16 -4.01
N ALA A 325 -28.41 0.56 -4.04
CA ALA A 325 -28.06 -0.47 -5.01
C ALA A 325 -29.01 -1.68 -4.93
N MET A 326 -29.38 -2.11 -3.72
CA MET A 326 -30.33 -3.21 -3.50
C MET A 326 -31.80 -2.84 -3.69
N SER A 327 -32.15 -1.54 -3.71
CA SER A 327 -33.54 -1.08 -3.90
C SER A 327 -34.04 -1.20 -5.34
N VAL A 328 -33.13 -1.44 -6.30
CA VAL A 328 -33.44 -1.62 -7.72
C VAL A 328 -32.98 -3.01 -8.18
N LYS A 329 -33.69 -3.58 -9.15
CA LYS A 329 -33.41 -4.94 -9.65
C LYS A 329 -32.02 -5.06 -10.29
N ASP A 330 -31.65 -4.06 -11.07
CA ASP A 330 -30.38 -3.97 -11.81
C ASP A 330 -30.02 -2.49 -11.99
N ASN A 331 -28.94 -2.19 -12.69
CA ASN A 331 -28.49 -0.82 -12.95
C ASN A 331 -29.35 -0.07 -14.00
N GLY A 332 -30.43 -0.67 -14.52
CA GLY A 332 -31.26 -0.05 -15.54
C GLY A 332 -30.55 0.19 -16.87
N GLY A 333 -29.43 -0.48 -17.12
CA GLY A 333 -28.56 -0.27 -18.29
C GLY A 333 -27.60 0.92 -18.13
N VAL A 334 -27.51 1.54 -16.94
CA VAL A 334 -26.59 2.64 -16.63
C VAL A 334 -25.23 2.09 -16.27
N TYR A 335 -24.19 2.58 -16.92
CA TYR A 335 -22.79 2.32 -16.57
C TYR A 335 -22.11 3.65 -16.27
N PHE A 336 -21.36 3.69 -15.18
CA PHE A 336 -20.55 4.83 -14.80
C PHE A 336 -19.08 4.46 -14.90
N VAL A 337 -18.31 5.19 -15.69
CA VAL A 337 -16.85 5.09 -15.78
C VAL A 337 -16.27 6.25 -14.99
N PRO A 338 -15.73 6.04 -13.77
CA PRO A 338 -15.27 7.12 -12.90
C PRO A 338 -13.81 7.53 -13.22
N ALA A 339 -13.53 7.90 -14.46
CA ALA A 339 -12.20 8.30 -14.90
C ALA A 339 -11.93 9.78 -14.56
N PHE A 340 -12.02 10.19 -13.29
CA PHE A 340 -11.78 11.58 -12.89
C PHE A 340 -10.31 11.98 -13.06
N SER A 341 -9.42 11.02 -12.85
CA SER A 341 -7.97 11.16 -12.96
C SER A 341 -7.39 10.41 -14.18
N GLY A 342 -8.22 10.08 -15.16
CA GLY A 342 -7.88 9.19 -16.26
C GLY A 342 -8.12 7.71 -15.92
N LEU A 343 -7.68 6.83 -16.80
CA LEU A 343 -7.77 5.37 -16.64
C LEU A 343 -6.37 4.77 -16.49
N GLY A 344 -6.15 4.02 -15.41
CA GLY A 344 -4.93 3.25 -15.17
C GLY A 344 -4.91 1.95 -15.99
N ALA A 345 -4.15 0.96 -15.51
CA ALA A 345 -4.13 -0.39 -16.10
C ALA A 345 -5.53 -1.01 -16.13
N PRO A 346 -5.91 -1.70 -17.19
CA PRO A 346 -5.18 -2.03 -18.42
C PRO A 346 -5.25 -0.96 -19.53
N HIS A 347 -5.90 0.15 -19.30
CA HIS A 347 -6.25 1.10 -20.37
C HIS A 347 -5.16 2.15 -20.63
N HIS A 348 -4.45 2.59 -19.58
CA HIS A 348 -3.35 3.58 -19.64
C HIS A 348 -3.71 4.86 -20.42
N ASP A 349 -4.89 5.42 -20.14
CA ASP A 349 -5.39 6.64 -20.79
C ASP A 349 -5.51 7.78 -19.75
N PRO A 350 -4.52 8.68 -19.67
CA PRO A 350 -4.55 9.79 -18.72
C PRO A 350 -5.52 10.90 -19.13
N TYR A 351 -6.01 10.87 -20.37
CA TYR A 351 -6.93 11.88 -20.93
C TYR A 351 -8.40 11.46 -20.83
N ALA A 352 -8.69 10.19 -20.59
CA ALA A 352 -10.05 9.72 -20.33
C ALA A 352 -10.71 10.54 -19.21
N ARG A 353 -12.01 10.78 -19.32
CA ARG A 353 -12.78 11.51 -18.30
C ARG A 353 -14.02 10.73 -17.88
N GLY A 354 -14.49 11.00 -16.66
CA GLY A 354 -15.67 10.37 -16.09
C GLY A 354 -16.89 10.47 -17.01
N MET A 355 -17.58 9.33 -17.22
CA MET A 355 -18.72 9.23 -18.13
C MET A 355 -19.84 8.38 -17.54
N MET A 356 -21.08 8.81 -17.70
CA MET A 356 -22.27 7.98 -17.50
C MET A 356 -22.97 7.71 -18.83
N ILE A 357 -23.31 6.44 -19.09
CA ILE A 357 -23.98 6.01 -20.31
C ILE A 357 -25.18 5.12 -19.98
N GLY A 358 -26.18 5.08 -20.88
CA GLY A 358 -27.38 4.24 -20.73
C GLY A 358 -28.54 4.90 -19.99
N LEU A 359 -28.49 6.23 -19.78
CA LEU A 359 -29.56 6.97 -19.11
C LEU A 359 -30.85 6.98 -19.94
N THR A 360 -31.97 6.74 -19.27
CA THR A 360 -33.32 6.82 -19.84
C THR A 360 -34.21 7.67 -18.94
N ARG A 361 -35.46 7.95 -19.36
CA ARG A 361 -36.43 8.64 -18.49
C ARG A 361 -36.79 7.85 -17.23
N GLY A 362 -36.57 6.55 -17.21
CA GLY A 362 -36.80 5.69 -16.05
C GLY A 362 -35.60 5.60 -15.11
N THR A 363 -34.48 6.19 -15.45
CA THR A 363 -33.30 6.19 -14.60
C THR A 363 -33.55 7.02 -13.34
N THR A 364 -33.30 6.45 -12.19
CA THR A 364 -33.42 7.09 -10.87
C THR A 364 -32.05 7.22 -10.22
N ARG A 365 -31.96 7.99 -9.12
CA ARG A 365 -30.74 8.09 -8.32
C ARG A 365 -30.21 6.72 -7.87
N ALA A 366 -31.11 5.76 -7.55
CA ALA A 366 -30.71 4.42 -7.13
C ALA A 366 -29.95 3.67 -8.23
N HIS A 367 -30.32 3.83 -9.51
CA HIS A 367 -29.59 3.25 -10.63
C HIS A 367 -28.20 3.87 -10.79
N ILE A 368 -28.06 5.20 -10.53
CA ILE A 368 -26.77 5.89 -10.61
C ILE A 368 -25.86 5.46 -9.47
N VAL A 369 -26.36 5.40 -8.23
CA VAL A 369 -25.61 4.95 -7.07
C VAL A 369 -25.14 3.49 -7.28
N ARG A 370 -26.03 2.61 -7.73
CA ARG A 370 -25.72 1.24 -8.05
C ARG A 370 -24.62 1.14 -9.13
N ALA A 371 -24.73 1.95 -10.20
CA ALA A 371 -23.72 1.97 -11.25
C ALA A 371 -22.33 2.40 -10.75
N ALA A 372 -22.25 3.25 -9.71
CA ALA A 372 -21.00 3.63 -9.10
C ALA A 372 -20.38 2.48 -8.27
N ASP A 373 -21.18 1.75 -7.48
CA ASP A 373 -20.71 0.56 -6.76
C ASP A 373 -20.28 -0.55 -7.74
N GLU A 374 -21.09 -0.80 -8.77
CA GLU A 374 -20.75 -1.77 -9.83
C GLU A 374 -19.44 -1.38 -10.54
N ALA A 375 -19.19 -0.09 -10.77
CA ALA A 375 -17.98 0.39 -11.42
C ALA A 375 -16.71 0.04 -10.63
N MET A 376 -16.73 0.12 -9.30
CA MET A 376 -15.63 -0.31 -8.45
C MET A 376 -15.33 -1.79 -8.66
N ALA A 377 -16.37 -2.64 -8.66
CA ALA A 377 -16.20 -4.08 -8.84
C ALA A 377 -15.73 -4.45 -10.25
N TYR A 378 -16.18 -3.76 -11.29
CA TYR A 378 -15.71 -3.98 -12.66
C TYR A 378 -14.24 -3.65 -12.82
N GLN A 379 -13.79 -2.50 -12.31
CA GLN A 379 -12.38 -2.08 -12.37
C GLN A 379 -11.47 -3.06 -11.62
N VAL A 380 -11.89 -3.50 -10.42
CA VAL A 380 -11.16 -4.52 -9.65
C VAL A 380 -11.11 -5.84 -10.41
N ALA A 381 -12.20 -6.26 -11.07
CA ALA A 381 -12.22 -7.48 -11.86
C ALA A 381 -11.33 -7.40 -13.11
N ASP A 382 -11.28 -6.25 -13.80
CA ASP A 382 -10.41 -6.04 -14.94
C ASP A 382 -8.93 -6.11 -14.52
N LEU A 383 -8.58 -5.47 -13.39
CA LEU A 383 -7.22 -5.49 -12.86
C LEU A 383 -6.82 -6.91 -12.39
N ALA A 384 -7.72 -7.64 -11.73
CA ALA A 384 -7.47 -9.01 -11.28
C ALA A 384 -7.21 -9.94 -12.48
N LYS A 385 -8.00 -9.83 -13.55
CA LYS A 385 -7.78 -10.61 -14.80
C LYS A 385 -6.44 -10.28 -15.45
N LEU A 386 -6.01 -9.02 -15.36
CA LEU A 386 -4.71 -8.62 -15.85
C LEU A 386 -3.58 -9.26 -15.04
N MET A 387 -3.72 -9.31 -13.71
CA MET A 387 -2.80 -10.02 -12.82
C MET A 387 -2.72 -11.51 -13.14
N GLU A 388 -3.86 -12.18 -13.35
CA GLU A 388 -3.89 -13.59 -13.76
C GLU A 388 -3.19 -13.82 -15.10
N LYS A 389 -3.39 -12.92 -16.05
CA LYS A 389 -2.76 -12.99 -17.38
C LYS A 389 -1.24 -12.86 -17.29
N ASP A 390 -0.75 -11.88 -16.54
CA ASP A 390 0.68 -11.63 -16.43
C ASP A 390 1.41 -12.72 -15.62
N THR A 391 0.75 -13.25 -14.58
CA THR A 391 1.33 -14.29 -13.72
C THR A 391 1.12 -15.72 -14.23
N ALA A 392 0.24 -15.91 -15.21
CA ALA A 392 -0.28 -17.23 -15.61
C ALA A 392 -0.76 -18.07 -14.39
N THR A 393 -1.21 -17.40 -13.33
CA THR A 393 -1.64 -18.01 -12.06
C THR A 393 -3.06 -17.56 -11.74
N PRO A 394 -4.00 -18.51 -11.54
CA PRO A 394 -5.36 -18.15 -11.16
C PRO A 394 -5.38 -17.53 -9.76
N ILE A 395 -6.19 -16.49 -9.59
CA ILE A 395 -6.50 -15.95 -8.28
C ILE A 395 -7.50 -16.90 -7.60
N THR A 396 -7.17 -17.37 -6.40
CA THR A 396 -7.97 -18.38 -5.69
C THR A 396 -8.83 -17.80 -4.57
N LEU A 397 -8.43 -16.64 -4.07
CA LEU A 397 -9.07 -15.96 -2.95
C LEU A 397 -8.68 -14.48 -2.97
N MET A 398 -9.65 -13.61 -2.70
CA MET A 398 -9.41 -12.20 -2.44
C MET A 398 -9.77 -11.87 -1.00
N ARG A 399 -8.86 -11.25 -0.26
CA ARG A 399 -9.10 -10.67 1.06
C ARG A 399 -9.16 -9.15 0.96
N CYS A 400 -10.15 -8.56 1.61
CA CYS A 400 -10.45 -7.13 1.46
C CYS A 400 -10.48 -6.43 2.79
N ASP A 401 -9.96 -5.20 2.80
CA ASP A 401 -10.09 -4.24 3.88
C ASP A 401 -10.44 -2.83 3.36
N GLY A 402 -10.39 -1.85 4.23
CA GLY A 402 -10.76 -0.46 3.91
C GLY A 402 -12.22 -0.13 4.19
N GLY A 403 -12.58 1.13 3.96
CA GLY A 403 -13.90 1.65 4.35
C GLY A 403 -15.08 1.02 3.61
N ALA A 404 -14.92 0.75 2.32
CA ALA A 404 -16.01 0.29 1.46
C ALA A 404 -16.34 -1.22 1.61
N VAL A 405 -15.53 -2.01 2.36
CA VAL A 405 -15.88 -3.42 2.64
C VAL A 405 -17.14 -3.57 3.49
N ARG A 406 -17.63 -2.48 4.08
CA ARG A 406 -18.90 -2.44 4.80
C ARG A 406 -20.11 -2.48 3.86
N ASP A 407 -19.93 -2.17 2.59
CA ASP A 407 -20.96 -2.26 1.57
C ASP A 407 -21.14 -3.71 1.12
N LYS A 408 -22.23 -4.32 1.57
CA LYS A 408 -22.55 -5.72 1.30
C LYS A 408 -22.88 -5.99 -0.19
N PHE A 409 -23.47 -4.99 -0.86
CA PHE A 409 -23.78 -5.09 -2.28
C PHE A 409 -22.48 -5.12 -3.09
N LEU A 410 -21.60 -4.15 -2.84
CA LEU A 410 -20.29 -4.07 -3.50
C LEU A 410 -19.50 -5.38 -3.32
N MET A 411 -19.41 -5.89 -2.10
CA MET A 411 -18.62 -7.11 -1.83
C MET A 411 -19.21 -8.35 -2.51
N GLN A 412 -20.52 -8.54 -2.49
CA GLN A 412 -21.15 -9.65 -3.21
C GLN A 412 -20.99 -9.50 -4.73
N PHE A 413 -21.21 -8.29 -5.24
CA PHE A 413 -21.05 -8.03 -6.67
C PHE A 413 -19.61 -8.19 -7.15
N SER A 414 -18.64 -7.81 -6.32
CA SER A 414 -17.22 -8.07 -6.59
C SER A 414 -16.90 -9.57 -6.64
N ALA A 415 -17.43 -10.38 -5.70
CA ALA A 415 -17.29 -11.84 -5.73
C ALA A 415 -17.90 -12.43 -7.02
N ASP A 416 -19.05 -11.91 -7.43
CA ASP A 416 -19.75 -12.34 -8.66
C ASP A 416 -18.94 -11.99 -9.92
N MET A 417 -18.34 -10.79 -9.99
CA MET A 417 -17.56 -10.35 -11.14
C MET A 417 -16.21 -11.07 -11.28
N LEU A 418 -15.56 -11.34 -10.14
CA LEU A 418 -14.28 -12.04 -10.07
C LEU A 418 -14.42 -13.56 -10.21
N ASP A 419 -15.59 -14.14 -9.92
CA ASP A 419 -15.84 -15.59 -9.84
C ASP A 419 -14.98 -16.31 -8.78
N ILE A 420 -14.60 -15.61 -7.72
CA ILE A 420 -13.81 -16.15 -6.61
C ILE A 420 -14.42 -15.74 -5.26
N PRO A 421 -14.15 -16.48 -4.18
CA PRO A 421 -14.56 -16.05 -2.85
C PRO A 421 -13.83 -14.79 -2.42
N ILE A 422 -14.56 -13.92 -1.69
CA ILE A 422 -14.03 -12.73 -1.02
C ILE A 422 -14.19 -12.93 0.48
N GLU A 423 -13.13 -12.68 1.23
CA GLU A 423 -13.11 -12.72 2.69
C GLU A 423 -12.79 -11.35 3.28
N ILE A 424 -13.57 -10.98 4.30
CA ILE A 424 -13.34 -9.79 5.11
C ILE A 424 -12.85 -10.27 6.48
N PRO A 425 -11.62 -9.94 6.91
CA PRO A 425 -11.11 -10.33 8.21
C PRO A 425 -11.81 -9.57 9.35
N ASP A 426 -11.67 -10.09 10.56
CA ASP A 426 -12.18 -9.47 11.80
C ASP A 426 -11.45 -8.16 12.12
N CYS A 427 -10.13 -8.12 11.88
CA CYS A 427 -9.30 -6.95 12.08
C CYS A 427 -9.11 -6.21 10.74
N THR A 428 -9.65 -5.00 10.66
CA THR A 428 -9.54 -4.14 9.46
C THR A 428 -8.24 -3.32 9.41
N GLU A 429 -7.47 -3.30 10.49
CA GLU A 429 -6.14 -2.67 10.56
C GLU A 429 -5.07 -3.69 10.11
N ALA A 430 -5.18 -4.12 8.85
CA ALA A 430 -4.37 -5.21 8.31
C ALA A 430 -2.88 -4.87 8.25
N THR A 431 -2.55 -3.61 7.94
CA THR A 431 -1.19 -3.12 7.76
C THR A 431 -0.38 -3.25 9.06
N VAL A 432 -0.83 -2.60 10.12
CA VAL A 432 -0.16 -2.65 11.43
C VAL A 432 -0.17 -4.06 12.03
N ARG A 433 -1.19 -4.88 11.74
CA ARG A 433 -1.24 -6.29 12.16
C ARG A 433 -0.17 -7.11 11.44
N GLY A 434 0.05 -6.84 10.14
CA GLY A 434 1.10 -7.46 9.35
C GLY A 434 2.49 -7.14 9.88
N ALA A 435 2.76 -5.89 10.22
CA ALA A 435 4.01 -5.47 10.85
C ALA A 435 4.24 -6.15 12.20
N ALA A 436 3.21 -6.23 13.04
CA ALA A 436 3.28 -6.93 14.33
C ALA A 436 3.52 -8.43 14.16
N PHE A 437 2.85 -9.08 13.19
CA PHE A 437 3.06 -10.49 12.88
C PHE A 437 4.49 -10.73 12.36
N ALA A 438 4.97 -9.91 11.42
CA ALA A 438 6.35 -10.00 10.94
C ALA A 438 7.36 -9.83 12.07
N ALA A 439 7.10 -8.95 13.05
CA ALA A 439 7.96 -8.81 14.24
C ALA A 439 7.96 -10.08 15.10
N ALA A 440 6.82 -10.75 15.25
CA ALA A 440 6.76 -12.05 15.92
C ALA A 440 7.59 -13.12 15.19
N VAL A 441 7.57 -13.11 13.85
CA VAL A 441 8.42 -13.98 13.02
C VAL A 441 9.90 -13.62 13.22
N GLY A 442 10.25 -12.33 13.17
CA GLY A 442 11.62 -11.85 13.29
C GLY A 442 12.30 -12.14 14.61
N ILE A 443 11.52 -12.32 15.70
CA ILE A 443 12.03 -12.75 17.01
C ILE A 443 11.85 -14.25 17.28
N GLY A 444 11.39 -15.03 16.28
CA GLY A 444 11.24 -16.49 16.36
C GLY A 444 10.02 -16.97 17.15
N MET A 445 9.00 -16.14 17.36
CA MET A 445 7.75 -16.52 18.03
C MET A 445 6.73 -17.15 17.10
N ALA A 446 6.78 -16.84 15.82
CA ALA A 446 5.87 -17.34 14.79
C ALA A 446 6.66 -17.74 13.54
N LYS A 447 6.00 -18.42 12.61
CA LYS A 447 6.49 -18.70 11.26
C LYS A 447 5.61 -18.02 10.25
N ILE A 448 6.13 -17.72 9.06
CA ILE A 448 5.36 -17.04 8.02
C ILE A 448 4.11 -17.80 7.60
N GLU A 449 4.15 -19.14 7.63
CA GLU A 449 3.05 -20.02 7.28
C GLU A 449 1.87 -19.90 8.26
N ASP A 450 2.12 -19.46 9.49
CA ASP A 450 1.07 -19.29 10.50
C ASP A 450 0.12 -18.13 10.18
N ALA A 451 0.53 -17.19 9.31
CA ALA A 451 -0.24 -15.98 9.00
C ALA A 451 -1.66 -16.30 8.52
N GLU A 452 -1.83 -17.33 7.70
CA GLU A 452 -3.16 -17.68 7.16
C GLU A 452 -4.12 -18.16 8.24
N SER A 453 -3.62 -18.90 9.22
CA SER A 453 -4.43 -19.51 10.30
C SER A 453 -4.65 -18.59 11.50
N LEU A 454 -3.83 -17.54 11.65
CA LEU A 454 -3.94 -16.58 12.75
C LEU A 454 -5.04 -15.53 12.55
N PHE A 455 -5.52 -15.36 11.32
CA PHE A 455 -6.48 -14.33 10.99
C PHE A 455 -7.88 -14.89 10.79
N GLU A 456 -8.77 -14.52 11.69
CA GLU A 456 -10.16 -14.94 11.66
C GLU A 456 -10.94 -14.22 10.56
N VAL A 457 -11.72 -14.96 9.79
CA VAL A 457 -12.57 -14.42 8.74
C VAL A 457 -13.92 -14.03 9.32
N LYS A 458 -14.25 -12.76 9.32
CA LYS A 458 -15.54 -12.25 9.81
C LYS A 458 -16.69 -12.49 8.85
N THR A 459 -16.46 -12.28 7.56
CA THR A 459 -17.50 -12.41 6.54
C THR A 459 -16.89 -13.01 5.27
N ARG A 460 -17.62 -13.93 4.63
CA ARG A 460 -17.25 -14.52 3.36
C ARG A 460 -18.37 -14.36 2.35
N TYR A 461 -18.04 -13.86 1.16
CA TYR A 461 -18.91 -13.78 0.00
C TYR A 461 -18.47 -14.82 -1.02
N THR A 462 -19.44 -15.56 -1.59
CA THR A 462 -19.17 -16.55 -2.63
C THR A 462 -19.90 -16.15 -3.89
N PRO A 463 -19.32 -16.41 -5.08
CA PRO A 463 -19.98 -16.13 -6.35
C PRO A 463 -21.37 -16.77 -6.43
N ALA A 464 -22.36 -16.01 -6.84
CA ALA A 464 -23.74 -16.45 -7.02
C ALA A 464 -24.28 -16.17 -8.42
N MET A 465 -23.58 -15.35 -9.21
CA MET A 465 -23.98 -14.98 -10.57
C MET A 465 -23.60 -16.06 -11.59
N THR A 466 -24.48 -16.28 -12.58
CA THR A 466 -24.17 -17.19 -13.68
C THR A 466 -23.06 -16.63 -14.58
N ALA A 467 -22.29 -17.50 -15.23
CA ALA A 467 -21.22 -17.09 -16.16
C ALA A 467 -21.76 -16.21 -17.31
N ASP A 468 -22.94 -16.53 -17.87
CA ASP A 468 -23.57 -15.71 -18.92
C ASP A 468 -23.95 -14.31 -18.40
N GLY A 469 -24.49 -14.25 -17.18
CA GLY A 469 -24.81 -12.99 -16.53
C GLY A 469 -23.58 -12.09 -16.35
N ARG A 470 -22.51 -12.65 -15.83
CA ARG A 470 -21.21 -12.00 -15.65
C ARG A 470 -20.64 -11.51 -16.97
N THR A 471 -20.55 -12.37 -17.97
CA THR A 471 -20.02 -12.05 -19.30
C THR A 471 -20.80 -10.90 -19.95
N ARG A 472 -22.14 -10.92 -19.86
CA ARG A 472 -22.97 -9.84 -20.39
C ARG A 472 -22.68 -8.50 -19.73
N LEU A 473 -22.56 -8.47 -18.39
CA LEU A 473 -22.30 -7.25 -17.63
C LEU A 473 -20.90 -6.71 -17.93
N GLN A 474 -19.88 -7.56 -17.95
CA GLN A 474 -18.51 -7.20 -18.31
C GLN A 474 -18.41 -6.65 -19.74
N ASN A 475 -19.06 -7.27 -20.71
CA ASN A 475 -19.07 -6.77 -22.09
C ASN A 475 -19.70 -5.37 -22.21
N ASN A 476 -20.77 -5.12 -21.46
CA ASN A 476 -21.37 -3.79 -21.42
C ASN A 476 -20.49 -2.76 -20.72
N TRP A 477 -19.81 -3.15 -19.62
CA TRP A 477 -18.82 -2.34 -18.96
C TRP A 477 -17.67 -1.95 -19.89
N HIS A 478 -17.05 -2.91 -20.57
CA HIS A 478 -15.98 -2.64 -21.52
C HIS A 478 -16.42 -1.72 -22.66
N ARG A 479 -17.68 -1.86 -23.15
CA ARG A 479 -18.24 -0.92 -24.13
C ARG A 479 -18.41 0.50 -23.58
N ALA A 480 -18.69 0.65 -22.28
CA ALA A 480 -18.75 1.96 -21.65
C ALA A 480 -17.33 2.57 -21.52
N VAL A 481 -16.36 1.77 -21.09
CA VAL A 481 -14.96 2.19 -20.99
C VAL A 481 -14.39 2.64 -22.34
N GLU A 482 -14.61 1.85 -23.42
CA GLU A 482 -14.15 2.21 -24.77
C GLU A 482 -14.73 3.53 -25.29
N ARG A 483 -15.86 3.99 -24.76
CA ARG A 483 -16.44 5.29 -25.10
C ARG A 483 -15.95 6.43 -24.21
N ALA A 484 -15.36 6.14 -23.07
CA ALA A 484 -14.77 7.11 -22.18
C ALA A 484 -13.30 7.44 -22.52
N LYS A 485 -12.66 6.62 -23.36
CA LYS A 485 -11.31 6.85 -23.87
C LYS A 485 -11.28 7.97 -24.90
N GLU A 486 -10.14 8.68 -24.99
CA GLU A 486 -9.81 9.62 -26.07
C GLU A 486 -8.94 9.00 -27.15
#